data_ee500af8eb6b33a341ed9b324034c4fd
#
_entry.id   ee500af8eb6b33a341ed9b324034c4fd
#
_cell.length_a   1.000
_cell.length_b   1.000
_cell.length_c   1.000
_cell.angle_alpha   90.00
_cell.angle_beta   90.00
_cell.angle_gamma   90.00
#
_symmetry.space_group_name_H-M   'P 1'
#
loop_
_entity.id
_entity.type
_entity.pdbx_description
1 polymer ?
#
loop_
_entity_poly.entity_id
_entity_poly.type
_entity_poly.pdbx_seq_one_letter_code
_entity_poly.pdbx_strand_id
1 'polypeptide(L)'
;KVMMERAATLGQEANNLATALKGNNKVQGNWGETHLEKLLQDYGFVEGVDYNKQELVRDSSNQAVRNEETGRKMIPDFTLTFPDKKVVVIDSKVSFTAYLDYCNAEDDICREGALARHIESVRAHIKELSRKSYSQGLAKGDRESLKYVIMYVPNETAFQLFFKDHQDEWRD
;
A
#
# COMPACT_ATOMS: atom_id res chain seq x y z
N LYS A 1 2.31 -20.29 -16.27
CA LYS A 1 1.32 -21.16 -15.61
C LYS A 1 1.53 -21.15 -14.08
N VAL A 2 2.73 -21.46 -13.60
CA VAL A 2 3.06 -21.47 -12.14
C VAL A 2 2.87 -20.10 -11.47
N MET A 3 3.17 -18.98 -12.16
CA MET A 3 2.97 -17.64 -11.61
C MET A 3 1.48 -17.29 -11.45
N MET A 4 0.63 -17.66 -12.40
CA MET A 4 -0.81 -17.44 -12.30
C MET A 4 -1.45 -18.30 -11.20
N GLU A 5 -1.00 -19.54 -11.02
CA GLU A 5 -1.49 -20.42 -9.95
C GLU A 5 -1.09 -19.90 -8.57
N ARG A 6 0.14 -19.39 -8.41
CA ARG A 6 0.59 -18.75 -7.15
C ARG A 6 -0.17 -17.46 -6.85
N ALA A 7 -0.42 -16.63 -7.85
CA ALA A 7 -1.20 -15.41 -7.67
C ALA A 7 -2.67 -15.71 -7.28
N ALA A 8 -3.28 -16.75 -7.86
CA ALA A 8 -4.63 -17.17 -7.51
C ALA A 8 -4.71 -17.74 -6.08
N THR A 9 -3.74 -18.55 -5.67
CA THR A 9 -3.66 -19.09 -4.30
C THR A 9 -3.46 -17.96 -3.28
N LEU A 10 -2.58 -17.02 -3.59
CA LEU A 10 -2.31 -15.85 -2.75
C LEU A 10 -3.56 -14.95 -2.59
N GLY A 11 -4.34 -14.76 -3.67
CA GLY A 11 -5.60 -14.03 -3.63
C GLY A 11 -6.66 -14.72 -2.76
N GLN A 12 -6.70 -16.06 -2.77
CA GLN A 12 -7.65 -16.81 -1.95
C GLN A 12 -7.27 -16.81 -0.46
N GLU A 13 -5.99 -16.92 -0.15
CA GLU A 13 -5.48 -16.76 1.21
C GLU A 13 -5.74 -15.35 1.73
N ALA A 14 -5.56 -14.32 0.90
CA ALA A 14 -5.88 -12.94 1.23
C ALA A 14 -7.37 -12.75 1.56
N ASN A 15 -8.28 -13.34 0.79
CA ASN A 15 -9.72 -13.27 1.05
C ASN A 15 -10.13 -13.99 2.34
N ASN A 16 -9.59 -15.18 2.58
CA ASN A 16 -9.86 -15.95 3.80
C ASN A 16 -9.38 -15.20 5.04
N LEU A 17 -8.19 -14.62 4.96
CA LEU A 17 -7.60 -13.86 6.06
C LEU A 17 -8.29 -12.51 6.25
N ALA A 18 -8.65 -11.83 5.18
CA ALA A 18 -9.41 -10.58 5.25
C ALA A 18 -10.74 -10.78 5.98
N THR A 19 -11.42 -11.92 5.74
CA THR A 19 -12.64 -12.31 6.47
C THR A 19 -12.37 -12.53 7.96
N ALA A 20 -11.26 -13.19 8.30
CA ALA A 20 -10.85 -13.42 9.70
C ALA A 20 -10.42 -12.13 10.41
N LEU A 21 -9.98 -11.12 9.67
CA LEU A 21 -9.50 -9.84 10.18
C LEU A 21 -10.55 -8.72 10.13
N LYS A 22 -11.79 -9.03 9.76
CA LYS A 22 -12.88 -8.05 9.63
C LYS A 22 -13.01 -7.24 10.94
N GLY A 23 -12.94 -5.91 10.82
CA GLY A 23 -13.11 -4.99 11.94
C GLY A 23 -11.84 -4.62 12.72
N ASN A 24 -10.67 -5.20 12.37
CA ASN A 24 -9.41 -4.84 13.02
C ASN A 24 -8.39 -4.23 12.01
N ASN A 25 -8.52 -2.93 11.80
CA ASN A 25 -7.70 -2.20 10.82
C ASN A 25 -6.18 -2.30 11.11
N LYS A 26 -5.78 -2.38 12.38
CA LYS A 26 -4.36 -2.51 12.75
C LYS A 26 -3.80 -3.87 12.34
N VAL A 27 -4.55 -4.93 12.55
CA VAL A 27 -4.13 -6.29 12.17
C VAL A 27 -4.13 -6.43 10.65
N GLN A 28 -5.10 -5.81 9.95
CA GLN A 28 -5.09 -5.73 8.48
C GLN A 28 -3.84 -5.04 7.96
N GLY A 29 -3.45 -3.89 8.55
CA GLY A 29 -2.24 -3.16 8.18
C GLY A 29 -0.98 -4.00 8.36
N ASN A 30 -0.78 -4.58 9.53
CA ASN A 30 0.37 -5.45 9.82
C ASN A 30 0.45 -6.64 8.86
N TRP A 31 -0.69 -7.23 8.53
CA TRP A 31 -0.74 -8.32 7.57
C TRP A 31 -0.31 -7.87 6.16
N GLY A 32 -0.80 -6.72 5.70
CA GLY A 32 -0.41 -6.17 4.40
C GLY A 32 1.09 -5.91 4.30
N GLU A 33 1.69 -5.36 5.36
CA GLU A 33 3.14 -5.17 5.45
C GLU A 33 3.90 -6.51 5.41
N THR A 34 3.47 -7.51 6.19
CA THR A 34 4.09 -8.85 6.20
C THR A 34 3.98 -9.53 4.83
N HIS A 35 2.83 -9.35 4.16
CA HIS A 35 2.62 -9.91 2.83
C HIS A 35 3.52 -9.26 1.78
N LEU A 36 3.67 -7.94 1.81
CA LEU A 36 4.59 -7.21 0.93
C LEU A 36 6.03 -7.63 1.17
N GLU A 37 6.45 -7.74 2.43
CA GLU A 37 7.80 -8.19 2.78
C GLU A 37 8.10 -9.58 2.21
N LYS A 38 7.18 -10.52 2.42
CA LYS A 38 7.33 -11.87 1.87
C LYS A 38 7.43 -11.85 0.35
N LEU A 39 6.61 -11.03 -0.32
CA LEU A 39 6.68 -10.85 -1.77
C LEU A 39 8.06 -10.37 -2.21
N LEU A 40 8.62 -9.34 -1.57
CA LEU A 40 9.95 -8.81 -1.88
C LEU A 40 11.02 -9.91 -1.70
N GLN A 41 10.98 -10.65 -0.60
CA GLN A 41 11.91 -11.74 -0.31
C GLN A 41 11.80 -12.89 -1.32
N ASP A 42 10.59 -13.28 -1.70
CA ASP A 42 10.35 -14.34 -2.71
C ASP A 42 10.87 -13.95 -4.10
N TYR A 43 10.97 -12.65 -4.39
CA TYR A 43 11.61 -12.11 -5.60
C TYR A 43 13.12 -11.82 -5.44
N GLY A 44 13.71 -12.20 -4.30
CA GLY A 44 15.14 -12.12 -4.05
C GLY A 44 15.63 -10.75 -3.54
N PHE A 45 14.74 -9.86 -3.15
CA PHE A 45 15.13 -8.60 -2.50
C PHE A 45 15.61 -8.84 -1.08
N VAL A 46 16.68 -8.16 -0.68
CA VAL A 46 17.35 -8.32 0.61
C VAL A 46 17.12 -7.09 1.48
N GLU A 47 16.61 -7.29 2.71
CA GLU A 47 16.45 -6.21 3.68
C GLU A 47 17.81 -5.60 4.05
N GLY A 48 17.86 -4.28 4.14
CA GLY A 48 19.08 -3.51 4.39
C GLY A 48 19.96 -3.28 3.16
N VAL A 49 19.67 -3.93 2.03
CA VAL A 49 20.38 -3.76 0.74
C VAL A 49 19.44 -3.17 -0.29
N ASP A 50 18.38 -3.91 -0.63
CA ASP A 50 17.43 -3.54 -1.68
C ASP A 50 16.21 -2.82 -1.10
N TYR A 51 15.82 -3.12 0.13
CA TYR A 51 14.71 -2.44 0.82
C TYR A 51 14.96 -2.27 2.32
N ASN A 52 14.28 -1.30 2.93
CA ASN A 52 14.21 -1.14 4.38
C ASN A 52 12.75 -1.03 4.81
N LYS A 53 12.45 -1.51 6.03
CA LYS A 53 11.15 -1.37 6.68
C LYS A 53 11.16 -0.22 7.67
N GLN A 54 10.09 0.57 7.68
CA GLN A 54 9.82 1.60 8.70
C GLN A 54 11.03 2.52 8.95
N GLU A 55 11.77 2.84 7.89
CA GLU A 55 12.93 3.72 7.99
C GLU A 55 12.46 5.16 8.24
N LEU A 56 12.97 5.77 9.31
CA LEU A 56 12.67 7.17 9.62
C LEU A 56 13.24 8.08 8.54
N VAL A 57 12.38 8.82 7.86
CA VAL A 57 12.77 9.79 6.85
C VAL A 57 13.50 10.96 7.53
N ARG A 58 14.71 11.27 7.05
CA ARG A 58 15.57 12.35 7.57
C ARG A 58 15.96 13.31 6.46
N ASP A 59 15.99 14.59 6.77
CA ASP A 59 16.47 15.64 5.87
C ASP A 59 18.00 15.66 5.73
N SER A 60 18.50 16.59 4.91
CA SER A 60 19.95 16.80 4.71
C SER A 60 20.71 17.16 5.99
N SER A 61 20.04 17.72 7.00
CA SER A 61 20.57 18.04 8.32
C SER A 61 20.45 16.88 9.31
N ASN A 62 20.09 15.68 8.85
CA ASN A 62 19.86 14.48 9.65
C ASN A 62 18.69 14.59 10.66
N GLN A 63 17.82 15.58 10.50
CA GLN A 63 16.63 15.74 11.33
C GLN A 63 15.47 14.91 10.77
N ALA A 64 14.60 14.42 11.65
CA ALA A 64 13.41 13.66 11.25
C ALA A 64 12.45 14.57 10.49
N VAL A 65 12.12 14.20 9.25
CA VAL A 65 11.09 14.88 8.47
C VAL A 65 9.74 14.64 9.12
N ARG A 66 8.94 15.68 9.21
CA ARG A 66 7.60 15.63 9.80
C ARG A 66 6.55 15.96 8.74
N ASN A 67 5.41 15.33 8.85
CA ASN A 67 4.25 15.69 8.06
C ASN A 67 3.79 17.10 8.46
N GLU A 68 3.61 17.97 7.49
CA GLU A 68 3.27 19.39 7.71
C GLU A 68 1.89 19.58 8.37
N GLU A 69 0.93 18.70 8.07
CA GLU A 69 -0.43 18.80 8.61
C GLU A 69 -0.53 18.21 10.03
N THR A 70 0.18 17.11 10.31
CA THR A 70 0.01 16.35 11.57
C THR A 70 1.15 16.53 12.56
N GLY A 71 2.29 17.09 12.14
CA GLY A 71 3.52 17.21 12.93
C GLY A 71 4.19 15.87 13.26
N ARG A 72 3.63 14.73 12.81
CA ARG A 72 4.16 13.40 13.09
C ARG A 72 5.38 13.11 12.23
N LYS A 73 6.30 12.30 12.76
CA LYS A 73 7.46 11.81 12.00
C LYS A 73 6.98 11.00 10.80
N MET A 74 7.64 11.21 9.66
CA MET A 74 7.35 10.47 8.44
C MET A 74 8.13 9.16 8.47
N ILE A 75 7.39 8.06 8.56
CA ILE A 75 7.92 6.69 8.56
C ILE A 75 7.12 5.92 7.52
N PRO A 76 7.66 5.70 6.31
CA PRO A 76 7.02 4.85 5.32
C PRO A 76 7.07 3.39 5.75
N ASP A 77 6.14 2.58 5.27
CA ASP A 77 6.15 1.14 5.55
C ASP A 77 7.39 0.48 4.97
N PHE A 78 7.72 0.80 3.71
CA PHE A 78 8.92 0.31 3.02
C PHE A 78 9.57 1.40 2.19
N THR A 79 10.89 1.32 2.07
CA THR A 79 11.68 2.04 1.06
C THR A 79 12.42 1.03 0.20
N LEU A 80 12.33 1.18 -1.12
CA LEU A 80 13.04 0.35 -2.08
C LEU A 80 14.19 1.15 -2.68
N THR A 81 15.39 0.58 -2.71
CA THR A 81 16.58 1.20 -3.28
C THR A 81 16.95 0.51 -4.59
N PHE A 82 17.02 1.28 -5.67
CA PHE A 82 17.45 0.80 -6.98
C PHE A 82 18.99 0.81 -7.10
N PRO A 83 19.56 0.02 -8.04
CA PRO A 83 21.01 -0.02 -8.26
C PRO A 83 21.65 1.33 -8.60
N ASP A 84 20.88 2.25 -9.22
CA ASP A 84 21.29 3.62 -9.54
C ASP A 84 21.12 4.60 -8.34
N LYS A 85 20.94 4.05 -7.14
CA LYS A 85 20.75 4.77 -5.86
C LYS A 85 19.48 5.60 -5.77
N LYS A 86 18.54 5.39 -6.67
CA LYS A 86 17.19 5.95 -6.51
C LYS A 86 16.41 5.20 -5.46
N VAL A 87 15.62 5.95 -4.69
CA VAL A 87 14.79 5.40 -3.62
C VAL A 87 13.33 5.73 -3.90
N VAL A 88 12.46 4.74 -3.74
CA VAL A 88 11.02 4.90 -3.81
C VAL A 88 10.37 4.40 -2.53
N VAL A 89 9.32 5.08 -2.11
CA VAL A 89 8.48 4.64 -0.98
C VAL A 89 7.42 3.67 -1.48
N ILE A 90 7.19 2.61 -0.73
CA ILE A 90 6.02 1.75 -0.85
C ILE A 90 5.23 1.87 0.44
N ASP A 91 3.95 2.25 0.34
CA ASP A 91 3.01 2.33 1.45
C ASP A 91 1.97 1.21 1.28
N SER A 92 1.89 0.33 2.26
CA SER A 92 0.93 -0.78 2.24
C SER A 92 -0.39 -0.30 2.81
N LYS A 93 -1.36 -0.03 1.93
CA LYS A 93 -2.70 0.38 2.35
C LYS A 93 -3.69 -0.74 2.16
N VAL A 94 -4.24 -1.18 3.28
CA VAL A 94 -5.23 -2.24 3.31
C VAL A 94 -6.45 -1.75 4.09
N SER A 95 -7.58 -1.62 3.40
CA SER A 95 -8.89 -1.53 4.03
C SER A 95 -9.82 -2.51 3.32
N PHE A 96 -9.96 -3.70 3.88
CA PHE A 96 -10.81 -4.74 3.30
C PHE A 96 -12.25 -4.70 3.80
N THR A 97 -12.57 -3.93 4.84
CA THR A 97 -13.89 -3.96 5.46
C THR A 97 -15.02 -3.74 4.45
N ALA A 98 -14.94 -2.66 3.68
CA ALA A 98 -15.95 -2.36 2.67
C ALA A 98 -15.95 -3.36 1.50
N TYR A 99 -14.77 -3.86 1.11
CA TYR A 99 -14.65 -4.93 0.11
C TYR A 99 -15.30 -6.23 0.58
N LEU A 100 -15.10 -6.63 1.82
CA LEU A 100 -15.73 -7.81 2.40
C LEU A 100 -17.24 -7.65 2.55
N ASP A 101 -17.70 -6.44 2.91
CA ASP A 101 -19.14 -6.13 2.93
C ASP A 101 -19.74 -6.27 1.53
N TYR A 102 -19.02 -5.85 0.48
CA TYR A 102 -19.42 -6.05 -0.92
C TYR A 102 -19.53 -7.53 -1.28
N CYS A 103 -18.50 -8.33 -0.93
CA CYS A 103 -18.50 -9.77 -1.24
C CYS A 103 -19.59 -10.54 -0.51
N ASN A 104 -19.96 -10.12 0.71
CA ASN A 104 -20.93 -10.80 1.56
C ASN A 104 -22.34 -10.16 1.52
N ALA A 105 -22.58 -9.20 0.65
CA ALA A 105 -23.86 -8.52 0.54
C ALA A 105 -24.95 -9.49 0.02
N GLU A 106 -26.07 -9.59 0.74
CA GLU A 106 -27.18 -10.48 0.44
C GLU A 106 -28.10 -9.91 -0.65
N ASP A 107 -28.11 -8.58 -0.81
CA ASP A 107 -28.92 -7.89 -1.80
C ASP A 107 -28.10 -6.83 -2.57
N ASP A 108 -28.66 -6.34 -3.67
CA ASP A 108 -28.00 -5.38 -4.55
C ASP A 108 -27.83 -4.00 -3.90
N ILE A 109 -28.75 -3.57 -3.06
CA ILE A 109 -28.67 -2.27 -2.36
C ILE A 109 -27.50 -2.27 -1.39
N CYS A 110 -27.36 -3.33 -0.60
CA CYS A 110 -26.24 -3.52 0.32
C CYS A 110 -24.92 -3.62 -0.44
N ARG A 111 -24.93 -4.31 -1.59
CA ARG A 111 -23.75 -4.47 -2.46
C ARG A 111 -23.30 -3.15 -3.04
N GLU A 112 -24.19 -2.36 -3.61
CA GLU A 112 -23.88 -1.03 -4.15
C GLU A 112 -23.38 -0.07 -3.07
N GLY A 113 -24.00 -0.07 -1.89
CA GLY A 113 -23.55 0.72 -0.75
C GLY A 113 -22.14 0.33 -0.26
N ALA A 114 -21.82 -0.95 -0.26
CA ALA A 114 -20.49 -1.44 0.11
C ALA A 114 -19.44 -1.08 -0.96
N LEU A 115 -19.80 -1.17 -2.24
CA LEU A 115 -18.95 -0.74 -3.35
C LEU A 115 -18.60 0.74 -3.26
N ALA A 116 -19.58 1.60 -3.03
CA ALA A 116 -19.35 3.04 -2.86
C ALA A 116 -18.38 3.33 -1.72
N ARG A 117 -18.53 2.67 -0.55
CA ARG A 117 -17.60 2.82 0.58
C ARG A 117 -16.19 2.31 0.24
N HIS A 118 -16.08 1.23 -0.53
CA HIS A 118 -14.77 0.71 -0.97
C HIS A 118 -14.05 1.71 -1.87
N ILE A 119 -14.73 2.26 -2.87
CA ILE A 119 -14.20 3.26 -3.78
C ILE A 119 -13.77 4.52 -3.01
N GLU A 120 -14.60 5.02 -2.11
CA GLU A 120 -14.27 6.18 -1.27
C GLU A 120 -13.03 5.92 -0.40
N SER A 121 -12.91 4.73 0.18
CA SER A 121 -11.74 4.34 0.96
C SER A 121 -10.46 4.35 0.14
N VAL A 122 -10.47 3.79 -1.07
CA VAL A 122 -9.31 3.78 -1.97
C VAL A 122 -8.93 5.21 -2.38
N ARG A 123 -9.90 6.04 -2.76
CA ARG A 123 -9.67 7.47 -3.10
C ARG A 123 -9.06 8.25 -1.93
N ALA A 124 -9.57 8.03 -0.72
CA ALA A 124 -9.03 8.66 0.48
C ALA A 124 -7.56 8.29 0.71
N HIS A 125 -7.18 7.03 0.49
CA HIS A 125 -5.78 6.59 0.60
C HIS A 125 -4.90 7.20 -0.48
N ILE A 126 -5.34 7.23 -1.73
CA ILE A 126 -4.59 7.89 -2.82
C ILE A 126 -4.35 9.36 -2.47
N LYS A 127 -5.39 10.08 -2.03
CA LYS A 127 -5.29 11.47 -1.63
C LYS A 127 -4.38 11.68 -0.41
N GLU A 128 -4.41 10.79 0.55
CA GLU A 128 -3.49 10.82 1.70
C GLU A 128 -2.04 10.67 1.23
N LEU A 129 -1.75 9.67 0.37
CA LEU A 129 -0.41 9.41 -0.14
C LEU A 129 0.12 10.54 -1.03
N SER A 130 -0.72 11.14 -1.86
CA SER A 130 -0.33 12.27 -2.72
C SER A 130 0.13 13.50 -1.93
N ARG A 131 -0.35 13.66 -0.69
CA ARG A 131 0.03 14.76 0.22
C ARG A 131 1.29 14.46 1.04
N LYS A 132 1.71 13.20 1.11
CA LYS A 132 2.90 12.80 1.85
C LYS A 132 4.15 13.15 1.05
N SER A 133 4.85 14.23 1.40
CA SER A 133 6.11 14.66 0.75
C SER A 133 7.30 13.81 1.18
N TYR A 134 7.26 12.49 0.94
CA TYR A 134 8.38 11.60 1.29
C TYR A 134 9.68 11.97 0.57
N SER A 135 9.58 12.56 -0.64
CA SER A 135 10.73 12.86 -1.49
C SER A 135 11.73 13.85 -0.86
N GLN A 136 11.29 14.72 0.05
CA GLN A 136 12.16 15.74 0.65
C GLN A 136 13.20 15.18 1.63
N GLY A 137 12.98 14.00 2.19
CA GLY A 137 13.80 13.46 3.24
C GLY A 137 14.49 12.14 2.95
N LEU A 138 14.21 11.50 1.81
CA LEU A 138 14.85 10.25 1.41
C LEU A 138 16.12 10.46 0.59
N ALA A 139 16.30 11.66 0.04
CA ALA A 139 17.54 12.06 -0.61
C ALA A 139 18.63 12.25 0.44
N LYS A 140 19.44 11.21 0.71
CA LYS A 140 20.54 11.24 1.68
C LYS A 140 21.84 10.83 1.00
N GLY A 141 22.85 11.70 1.09
CA GLY A 141 24.13 11.47 0.42
C GLY A 141 23.96 11.52 -1.09
N ASP A 142 24.31 10.45 -1.77
CA ASP A 142 24.18 10.28 -3.21
C ASP A 142 22.88 9.54 -3.64
N ARG A 143 21.93 9.36 -2.72
CA ARG A 143 20.60 8.80 -3.01
C ARG A 143 19.67 9.88 -3.54
N GLU A 144 18.95 9.56 -4.61
CA GLU A 144 17.89 10.39 -5.19
C GLU A 144 16.51 9.80 -4.85
N SER A 145 15.65 10.59 -4.25
CA SER A 145 14.28 10.16 -3.98
C SER A 145 13.40 10.37 -5.21
N LEU A 146 12.69 9.34 -5.61
CA LEU A 146 11.65 9.44 -6.63
C LEU A 146 10.45 10.23 -6.10
N LYS A 147 9.81 11.00 -6.98
CA LYS A 147 8.72 11.94 -6.61
C LYS A 147 7.35 11.28 -6.51
N TYR A 148 7.29 9.95 -6.58
CA TYR A 148 6.05 9.19 -6.45
C TYR A 148 6.15 8.17 -5.33
N VAL A 149 5.01 7.73 -4.87
CA VAL A 149 4.83 6.67 -3.87
C VAL A 149 4.09 5.51 -4.52
N ILE A 150 4.57 4.31 -4.30
CA ILE A 150 3.86 3.10 -4.71
C ILE A 150 2.86 2.73 -3.62
N MET A 151 1.58 2.67 -3.96
CA MET A 151 0.55 2.12 -3.09
C MET A 151 0.44 0.62 -3.32
N TYR A 152 0.75 -0.17 -2.31
CA TYR A 152 0.60 -1.62 -2.36
C TYR A 152 -0.78 -2.05 -1.85
N VAL A 153 -1.51 -2.78 -2.66
CA VAL A 153 -2.81 -3.38 -2.31
C VAL A 153 -2.69 -4.90 -2.43
N PRO A 154 -2.69 -5.65 -1.31
CA PRO A 154 -2.42 -7.10 -1.32
C PRO A 154 -3.60 -7.96 -1.83
N ASN A 155 -4.67 -7.36 -2.30
CA ASN A 155 -5.81 -8.06 -2.88
C ASN A 155 -6.12 -7.52 -4.27
N GLU A 156 -5.77 -8.30 -5.29
CA GLU A 156 -5.97 -7.93 -6.70
C GLU A 156 -7.45 -7.73 -7.04
N THR A 157 -8.35 -8.56 -6.51
CA THR A 157 -9.79 -8.44 -6.80
C THR A 157 -10.38 -7.15 -6.21
N ALA A 158 -9.97 -6.78 -4.99
CA ALA A 158 -10.38 -5.52 -4.40
C ALA A 158 -9.84 -4.31 -5.18
N PHE A 159 -8.63 -4.42 -5.73
CA PHE A 159 -8.04 -3.42 -6.58
C PHE A 159 -8.76 -3.32 -7.94
N GLN A 160 -9.02 -4.45 -8.60
CA GLN A 160 -9.75 -4.50 -9.88
C GLN A 160 -11.18 -3.96 -9.75
N LEU A 161 -11.85 -4.19 -8.62
CA LEU A 161 -13.18 -3.67 -8.35
C LEU A 161 -13.22 -2.14 -8.37
N PHE A 162 -12.17 -1.50 -7.86
CA PHE A 162 -12.01 -0.05 -7.92
C PHE A 162 -11.83 0.46 -9.36
N PHE A 163 -11.03 -0.26 -10.17
CA PHE A 163 -10.72 0.16 -11.55
C PHE A 163 -11.84 -0.02 -12.54
N LYS A 164 -12.74 -0.97 -12.33
CA LYS A 164 -13.74 -1.37 -13.31
C LYS A 164 -14.59 -0.20 -13.83
N ASP A 165 -14.91 0.75 -12.97
CA ASP A 165 -15.80 1.88 -13.28
C ASP A 165 -15.09 3.24 -13.28
N HIS A 166 -13.76 3.29 -13.05
CA HIS A 166 -13.00 4.53 -12.81
C HIS A 166 -11.70 4.62 -13.60
N GLN A 167 -11.65 4.02 -14.80
CA GLN A 167 -10.44 4.00 -15.65
C GLN A 167 -9.96 5.39 -16.07
N ASP A 168 -10.82 6.38 -16.08
CA ASP A 168 -10.49 7.74 -16.50
C ASP A 168 -9.84 8.59 -15.41
N GLU A 169 -9.96 8.20 -14.13
CA GLU A 169 -9.41 8.94 -12.98
C GLU A 169 -7.89 8.76 -12.80
N TRP A 170 -7.25 7.92 -13.63
CA TRP A 170 -5.83 7.55 -13.53
C TRP A 170 -4.92 8.26 -14.53
N ARG A 171 -5.45 9.21 -15.28
CA ARG A 171 -4.72 9.90 -16.33
C ARG A 171 -4.22 11.28 -15.95
N ASP A 172 -4.55 11.74 -14.75
CA ASP A 172 -4.14 13.03 -14.20
C ASP A 172 -3.09 12.82 -13.10
#